data_1c1ad645ee1209dde36b2f238a3edd69
#
_entry.id   1c1ad645ee1209dde36b2f238a3edd69
#
_cell.length_a   1.000
_cell.length_b   1.000
_cell.length_c   1.000
_cell.angle_alpha   90.00
_cell.angle_beta   90.00
_cell.angle_gamma   90.00
#
_symmetry.space_group_name_H-M   'P 1'
#
loop_
_entity.id
_entity.type
_entity.pdbx_description
1 polymer ?
#
loop_
_entity_poly.entity_id
_entity_poly.type
_entity_poly.pdbx_seq_one_letter_code
_entity_poly.pdbx_strand_id
1 'polypeptide(L)'
;MRILFAFVLSTFIAFFANAQNPSFKTLESFDAIFARAKKENKPIFFEAYLPNCSHCMAYDVTLKNPKIKQFLDKNVLAYQLDISKRENGMFLRKQKVYVPSTPSFIVLGPDGKPWDIQNMGDELNSVNGILATLQKAIDPQKRDEATLKKYLQGAREFNEMIGLANFTRMTLDTVQNIEIVQQLAEALPKDKYETELGFLLIRKVMLDNNNPLFDHFINNLANYRKSNDSVTVRQAAENTLMSTLFSSRARKFSPDRIAGIKYGLQKIGLTDAQIANRCIVLEVLIDLDKDQLDVATNRIKSYYQ
;
A
#
# COMPACT_ATOMS: atom_id res chain seq x y z
N MET A 1 78.73 -6.41 15.51
CA MET A 1 77.50 -7.28 15.51
C MET A 1 76.29 -6.38 15.74
N ARG A 2 75.69 -5.91 14.62
CA ARG A 2 74.56 -4.98 14.62
C ARG A 2 73.30 -5.76 14.21
N ILE A 3 72.38 -5.92 15.16
CA ILE A 3 71.07 -6.57 14.92
C ILE A 3 70.12 -5.49 14.45
N LEU A 4 69.67 -5.55 13.18
CA LEU A 4 68.59 -4.74 12.64
C LEU A 4 67.25 -5.36 13.07
N PHE A 5 66.45 -4.61 13.89
CA PHE A 5 65.05 -4.91 14.14
C PHE A 5 64.22 -4.32 12.99
N ALA A 6 63.67 -5.17 12.16
CA ALA A 6 62.70 -4.77 11.17
C ALA A 6 61.30 -4.76 11.81
N PHE A 7 60.71 -3.57 11.98
CA PHE A 7 59.33 -3.35 12.39
C PHE A 7 58.43 -3.56 11.18
N VAL A 8 57.72 -4.69 11.14
CA VAL A 8 56.64 -4.92 10.16
C VAL A 8 55.39 -4.25 10.69
N LEU A 9 55.07 -3.07 10.14
CA LEU A 9 53.85 -2.32 10.40
C LEU A 9 52.74 -2.97 9.61
N SER A 10 51.95 -3.85 10.24
CA SER A 10 50.78 -4.51 9.67
C SER A 10 49.61 -3.51 9.65
N THR A 11 49.41 -2.85 8.51
CA THR A 11 48.22 -2.00 8.26
C THR A 11 46.98 -2.89 8.12
N PHE A 12 46.22 -3.02 9.19
CA PHE A 12 44.86 -3.57 9.15
C PHE A 12 43.97 -2.59 8.40
N ILE A 13 43.78 -2.79 7.10
CA ILE A 13 42.72 -2.12 6.35
C ILE A 13 41.42 -2.83 6.74
N ALA A 14 40.69 -2.23 7.69
CA ALA A 14 39.32 -2.62 7.99
C ALA A 14 38.44 -2.28 6.77
N PHE A 15 38.21 -3.24 5.92
CA PHE A 15 37.12 -3.17 4.96
C PHE A 15 35.81 -3.13 5.75
N PHE A 16 35.24 -1.94 5.87
CA PHE A 16 33.82 -1.82 6.18
C PHE A 16 33.06 -2.38 4.99
N ALA A 17 32.90 -3.69 4.94
CA ALA A 17 31.95 -4.32 4.08
C ALA A 17 30.59 -3.80 4.53
N ASN A 18 29.95 -2.96 3.70
CA ASN A 18 28.52 -2.73 3.79
C ASN A 18 27.89 -4.12 3.77
N ALA A 19 27.41 -4.57 4.93
CA ALA A 19 26.78 -5.88 5.07
C ALA A 19 25.40 -5.83 4.39
N GLN A 20 25.40 -5.80 3.04
CA GLN A 20 24.22 -6.09 2.28
C GLN A 20 23.77 -7.50 2.66
N ASN A 21 22.48 -7.68 2.87
CA ASN A 21 21.90 -8.99 3.12
C ASN A 21 22.32 -9.91 1.95
N PRO A 22 23.10 -10.97 2.19
CA PRO A 22 23.62 -11.80 1.10
C PRO A 22 22.55 -12.50 0.28
N SER A 23 21.27 -12.46 0.73
CA SER A 23 20.12 -12.99 0.01
C SER A 23 19.63 -12.07 -1.11
N PHE A 24 20.00 -10.81 -1.07
CA PHE A 24 19.58 -9.83 -2.08
C PHE A 24 20.70 -9.53 -3.07
N LYS A 25 20.32 -9.38 -4.34
CA LYS A 25 21.23 -8.91 -5.40
C LYS A 25 21.40 -7.40 -5.28
N THR A 26 22.54 -6.91 -5.72
CA THR A 26 22.73 -5.46 -5.89
C THR A 26 21.70 -4.93 -6.88
N LEU A 27 21.01 -3.84 -6.51
CA LEU A 27 20.03 -3.20 -7.38
C LEU A 27 20.75 -2.63 -8.61
N GLU A 28 20.37 -3.14 -9.76
CA GLU A 28 20.82 -2.66 -11.09
C GLU A 28 19.69 -1.83 -11.75
N SER A 29 19.85 -1.41 -13.00
CA SER A 29 18.76 -0.72 -13.68
C SER A 29 17.52 -1.62 -13.80
N PHE A 30 16.33 -1.04 -13.69
CA PHE A 30 15.09 -1.81 -13.77
C PHE A 30 14.93 -2.54 -15.11
N ASP A 31 15.41 -1.95 -16.20
CA ASP A 31 15.43 -2.62 -17.52
C ASP A 31 16.33 -3.86 -17.51
N ALA A 32 17.49 -3.82 -16.87
CA ALA A 32 18.36 -4.99 -16.71
C ALA A 32 17.71 -6.07 -15.83
N ILE A 33 17.05 -5.67 -14.75
CA ILE A 33 16.28 -6.59 -13.87
C ILE A 33 15.22 -7.32 -14.68
N PHE A 34 14.39 -6.59 -15.46
CA PHE A 34 13.35 -7.20 -16.29
C PHE A 34 13.91 -8.08 -17.42
N ALA A 35 14.99 -7.66 -18.05
CA ALA A 35 15.67 -8.47 -19.07
C ALA A 35 16.16 -9.81 -18.48
N ARG A 36 16.75 -9.76 -17.28
CA ARG A 36 17.18 -10.94 -16.54
C ARG A 36 15.99 -11.82 -16.15
N ALA A 37 14.91 -11.24 -15.60
CA ALA A 37 13.72 -11.99 -15.21
C ALA A 37 13.10 -12.76 -16.38
N LYS A 38 13.02 -12.12 -17.56
CA LYS A 38 12.56 -12.77 -18.80
C LYS A 38 13.49 -13.88 -19.23
N LYS A 39 14.81 -13.65 -19.22
CA LYS A 39 15.83 -14.62 -19.63
C LYS A 39 15.84 -15.85 -18.73
N GLU A 40 15.74 -15.66 -17.41
CA GLU A 40 15.76 -16.74 -16.40
C GLU A 40 14.37 -17.34 -16.16
N ASN A 41 13.31 -16.76 -16.73
CA ASN A 41 11.91 -17.06 -16.47
C ASN A 41 11.58 -17.12 -14.96
N LYS A 42 12.13 -16.14 -14.21
CA LYS A 42 11.95 -16.04 -12.75
C LYS A 42 11.17 -14.79 -12.40
N PRO A 43 10.26 -14.86 -11.40
CA PRO A 43 9.64 -13.66 -10.84
C PRO A 43 10.67 -12.80 -10.12
N ILE A 44 10.34 -11.52 -9.99
CA ILE A 44 11.16 -10.52 -9.28
C ILE A 44 10.51 -10.29 -7.92
N PHE A 45 11.30 -10.40 -6.87
CA PHE A 45 10.89 -10.05 -5.51
C PHE A 45 11.59 -8.75 -5.09
N PHE A 46 10.81 -7.76 -4.67
CA PHE A 46 11.27 -6.56 -4.02
C PHE A 46 10.81 -6.52 -2.57
N GLU A 47 11.76 -6.35 -1.64
CA GLU A 47 11.47 -5.84 -0.32
C GLU A 47 11.51 -4.31 -0.38
N ALA A 48 10.35 -3.66 -0.34
CA ALA A 48 10.24 -2.21 -0.26
C ALA A 48 10.42 -1.76 1.19
N TYR A 49 11.44 -0.94 1.45
CA TYR A 49 11.82 -0.52 2.81
C TYR A 49 12.17 0.97 2.89
N LEU A 50 12.26 1.47 4.12
CA LEU A 50 12.85 2.78 4.44
C LEU A 50 14.08 2.57 5.35
N PRO A 51 15.18 3.34 5.17
CA PRO A 51 16.43 3.15 5.93
C PRO A 51 16.26 3.26 7.45
N ASN A 52 15.36 4.12 7.92
CA ASN A 52 15.14 4.38 9.37
C ASN A 52 13.87 3.70 9.91
N CYS A 53 13.40 2.63 9.27
CA CYS A 53 12.21 1.90 9.66
C CYS A 53 12.58 0.77 10.64
N SER A 54 12.15 0.84 11.90
CA SER A 54 12.42 -0.17 12.91
C SER A 54 11.88 -1.56 12.53
N HIS A 55 10.66 -1.62 11.94
CA HIS A 55 10.09 -2.87 11.44
C HIS A 55 10.93 -3.47 10.31
N CYS A 56 11.43 -2.65 9.39
CA CYS A 56 12.30 -3.13 8.31
C CYS A 56 13.60 -3.71 8.84
N MET A 57 14.23 -3.07 9.85
CA MET A 57 15.42 -3.61 10.50
C MET A 57 15.15 -4.95 11.20
N ALA A 58 13.98 -5.12 11.83
CA ALA A 58 13.59 -6.39 12.43
C ALA A 58 13.40 -7.49 11.37
N TYR A 59 12.79 -7.15 10.24
CA TYR A 59 12.64 -8.05 9.10
C TYR A 59 14.00 -8.44 8.48
N ASP A 60 14.94 -7.50 8.36
CA ASP A 60 16.27 -7.76 7.81
C ASP A 60 17.02 -8.85 8.60
N VAL A 61 16.83 -8.91 9.93
CA VAL A 61 17.37 -9.98 10.77
C VAL A 61 16.78 -11.34 10.38
N THR A 62 15.47 -11.43 10.23
CA THR A 62 14.77 -12.68 9.90
C THR A 62 15.08 -13.13 8.46
N LEU A 63 15.17 -12.19 7.51
CA LEU A 63 15.50 -12.44 6.11
C LEU A 63 16.90 -13.05 5.89
N LYS A 64 17.81 -12.88 6.85
CA LYS A 64 19.14 -13.53 6.83
C LYS A 64 19.10 -15.03 7.14
N ASN A 65 17.92 -15.57 7.51
CA ASN A 65 17.81 -17.01 7.81
C ASN A 65 18.17 -17.87 6.59
N PRO A 66 19.00 -18.93 6.73
CA PRO A 66 19.44 -19.77 5.62
C PRO A 66 18.31 -20.40 4.80
N LYS A 67 17.17 -20.74 5.44
CA LYS A 67 16.00 -21.32 4.73
C LYS A 67 15.36 -20.27 3.80
N ILE A 68 15.26 -19.04 4.24
CA ILE A 68 14.72 -17.94 3.43
C ILE A 68 15.68 -17.63 2.28
N LYS A 69 16.98 -17.53 2.58
CA LYS A 69 18.01 -17.35 1.56
C LYS A 69 17.94 -18.41 0.47
N GLN A 70 17.89 -19.69 0.86
CA GLN A 70 17.77 -20.81 -0.08
C GLN A 70 16.52 -20.70 -0.95
N PHE A 71 15.39 -20.30 -0.35
CA PHE A 71 14.14 -20.10 -1.08
C PHE A 71 14.27 -18.97 -2.12
N LEU A 72 14.81 -17.80 -1.71
CA LEU A 72 14.98 -16.64 -2.60
C LEU A 72 15.93 -16.98 -3.76
N ASP A 73 17.09 -17.53 -3.50
CA ASP A 73 18.10 -17.89 -4.52
C ASP A 73 17.52 -18.86 -5.57
N LYS A 74 16.70 -19.81 -5.13
CA LYS A 74 16.13 -20.81 -6.02
C LYS A 74 14.99 -20.26 -6.88
N ASN A 75 14.10 -19.45 -6.30
CA ASN A 75 12.77 -19.25 -6.87
C ASN A 75 12.56 -17.86 -7.48
N VAL A 76 13.32 -16.83 -7.06
CA VAL A 76 13.09 -15.43 -7.46
C VAL A 76 14.39 -14.69 -7.76
N LEU A 77 14.29 -13.54 -8.39
CA LEU A 77 15.34 -12.51 -8.39
C LEU A 77 15.02 -11.53 -7.26
N ALA A 78 15.79 -11.59 -6.18
CA ALA A 78 15.50 -10.82 -4.97
C ALA A 78 16.31 -9.52 -4.90
N TYR A 79 15.64 -8.40 -4.64
CA TYR A 79 16.21 -7.05 -4.50
C TYR A 79 15.61 -6.31 -3.32
N GLN A 80 16.40 -5.47 -2.66
CA GLN A 80 15.92 -4.47 -1.71
C GLN A 80 15.67 -3.14 -2.42
N LEU A 81 14.52 -2.52 -2.16
CA LEU A 81 14.07 -1.29 -2.80
C LEU A 81 13.86 -0.20 -1.74
N ASP A 82 14.84 0.68 -1.61
CA ASP A 82 14.73 1.87 -0.76
C ASP A 82 13.74 2.87 -1.37
N ILE A 83 12.53 2.96 -0.80
CA ILE A 83 11.46 3.82 -1.33
C ILE A 83 11.63 5.30 -0.96
N SER A 84 12.63 5.68 -0.16
CA SER A 84 13.00 7.08 0.03
C SER A 84 13.67 7.69 -1.21
N LYS A 85 14.25 6.85 -2.08
CA LYS A 85 14.88 7.27 -3.32
C LYS A 85 13.84 7.57 -4.39
N ARG A 86 13.94 8.76 -4.98
CA ARG A 86 12.99 9.25 -5.99
C ARG A 86 12.81 8.29 -7.17
N GLU A 87 13.91 7.75 -7.69
CA GLU A 87 13.90 6.82 -8.82
C GLU A 87 13.09 5.53 -8.51
N ASN A 88 13.21 5.01 -7.28
CA ASN A 88 12.48 3.82 -6.85
C ASN A 88 10.97 4.12 -6.68
N GLY A 89 10.63 5.29 -6.15
CA GLY A 89 9.25 5.74 -6.09
C GLY A 89 8.64 5.96 -7.47
N MET A 90 9.40 6.49 -8.43
CA MET A 90 8.95 6.63 -9.82
C MET A 90 8.76 5.27 -10.50
N PHE A 91 9.67 4.32 -10.25
CA PHE A 91 9.52 2.95 -10.72
C PHE A 91 8.22 2.31 -10.22
N LEU A 92 7.95 2.36 -8.92
CA LEU A 92 6.71 1.81 -8.35
C LEU A 92 5.46 2.44 -8.98
N ARG A 93 5.45 3.75 -9.19
CA ARG A 93 4.34 4.43 -9.89
C ARG A 93 4.16 3.92 -11.33
N LYS A 94 5.26 3.73 -12.06
CA LYS A 94 5.23 3.19 -13.44
C LYS A 94 4.64 1.78 -13.46
N GLN A 95 4.94 0.98 -12.44
CA GLN A 95 4.38 -0.37 -12.27
C GLN A 95 2.97 -0.36 -11.66
N LYS A 96 2.38 0.82 -11.39
CA LYS A 96 1.09 0.99 -10.70
C LYS A 96 1.08 0.31 -9.32
N VAL A 97 2.19 0.39 -8.61
CA VAL A 97 2.32 -0.15 -7.25
C VAL A 97 2.36 0.99 -6.25
N TYR A 98 1.47 0.93 -5.26
CA TYR A 98 1.41 1.81 -4.11
C TYR A 98 1.85 1.06 -2.86
N VAL A 99 2.78 1.64 -2.10
CA VAL A 99 3.31 1.08 -0.85
C VAL A 99 2.85 1.96 0.31
N PRO A 100 1.80 1.56 1.05
CA PRO A 100 1.24 2.36 2.14
C PRO A 100 2.06 2.28 3.44
N SER A 101 2.85 1.24 3.62
CA SER A 101 3.69 1.00 4.79
C SER A 101 4.90 0.14 4.44
N THR A 102 5.92 0.16 5.31
CA THR A 102 7.14 -0.65 5.16
C THR A 102 7.39 -1.52 6.39
N PRO A 103 7.96 -2.72 6.21
CA PRO A 103 8.33 -3.29 4.92
C PRO A 103 7.11 -3.80 4.13
N SER A 104 7.23 -3.81 2.81
CA SER A 104 6.25 -4.47 1.92
C SER A 104 6.97 -5.42 0.98
N PHE A 105 6.39 -6.59 0.78
CA PHE A 105 6.86 -7.59 -0.17
C PHE A 105 6.08 -7.46 -1.47
N ILE A 106 6.81 -7.25 -2.56
CA ILE A 106 6.24 -7.05 -3.90
C ILE A 106 6.82 -8.13 -4.80
N VAL A 107 5.96 -8.96 -5.37
CA VAL A 107 6.36 -9.95 -6.37
C VAL A 107 5.78 -9.57 -7.72
N LEU A 108 6.68 -9.35 -8.67
CA LEU A 108 6.33 -9.10 -10.07
C LEU A 108 6.63 -10.33 -10.91
N GLY A 109 5.78 -10.59 -11.90
CA GLY A 109 6.09 -11.58 -12.92
C GLY A 109 7.27 -11.19 -13.81
N PRO A 110 7.79 -12.12 -14.63
CA PRO A 110 8.85 -11.81 -15.59
C PRO A 110 8.44 -10.76 -16.63
N ASP A 111 7.14 -10.53 -16.81
CA ASP A 111 6.55 -9.49 -17.66
C ASP A 111 6.39 -8.13 -16.95
N GLY A 112 6.76 -8.05 -15.69
CA GLY A 112 6.68 -6.86 -14.85
C GLY A 112 5.32 -6.61 -14.20
N LYS A 113 4.32 -7.47 -14.42
CA LYS A 113 3.02 -7.31 -13.79
C LYS A 113 3.04 -7.77 -12.33
N PRO A 114 2.33 -7.07 -11.42
CA PRO A 114 2.18 -7.51 -10.05
C PRO A 114 1.50 -8.88 -9.96
N TRP A 115 2.14 -9.83 -9.28
CA TRP A 115 1.58 -11.13 -8.96
C TRP A 115 1.00 -11.17 -7.57
N ASP A 116 1.74 -10.58 -6.61
CA ASP A 116 1.35 -10.54 -5.21
C ASP A 116 1.99 -9.33 -4.53
N ILE A 117 1.28 -8.68 -3.63
CA ILE A 117 1.81 -7.56 -2.85
C ILE A 117 1.28 -7.67 -1.43
N GLN A 118 2.20 -7.76 -0.46
CA GLN A 118 1.86 -7.90 0.95
C GLN A 118 2.53 -6.82 1.80
N ASN A 119 1.74 -6.09 2.60
CA ASN A 119 2.26 -5.31 3.70
C ASN A 119 2.65 -6.25 4.84
N MET A 120 3.88 -6.16 5.30
CA MET A 120 4.40 -7.07 6.30
C MET A 120 4.22 -6.47 7.71
N GLY A 121 3.31 -7.04 8.49
CA GLY A 121 3.11 -6.73 9.91
C GLY A 121 4.02 -7.54 10.82
N ASP A 122 4.07 -7.18 12.11
CA ASP A 122 4.94 -7.87 13.08
C ASP A 122 4.60 -9.35 13.23
N GLU A 123 3.33 -9.71 13.06
CA GLU A 123 2.81 -11.08 13.13
C GLU A 123 3.38 -12.01 12.03
N LEU A 124 3.81 -11.42 10.91
CA LEU A 124 4.44 -12.14 9.80
C LEU A 124 5.96 -12.23 9.91
N ASN A 125 6.57 -11.51 10.88
CA ASN A 125 8.02 -11.48 11.06
C ASN A 125 8.55 -12.74 11.74
N SER A 126 8.42 -13.85 11.06
CA SER A 126 9.02 -15.14 11.43
C SER A 126 9.49 -15.86 10.18
N VAL A 127 10.41 -16.82 10.35
CA VAL A 127 10.90 -17.64 9.20
C VAL A 127 9.73 -18.30 8.47
N ASN A 128 8.79 -18.88 9.22
CA ASN A 128 7.64 -19.56 8.64
C ASN A 128 6.65 -18.57 8.00
N GLY A 129 6.40 -17.40 8.62
CA GLY A 129 5.53 -16.36 8.09
C GLY A 129 6.06 -15.80 6.76
N ILE A 130 7.36 -15.47 6.72
CA ILE A 130 8.01 -14.99 5.50
C ILE A 130 7.99 -16.04 4.40
N LEU A 131 8.34 -17.31 4.72
CA LEU A 131 8.30 -18.38 3.72
C LEU A 131 6.89 -18.65 3.21
N ALA A 132 5.87 -18.66 4.07
CA ALA A 132 4.48 -18.83 3.67
C ALA A 132 4.01 -17.70 2.73
N THR A 133 4.36 -16.44 3.04
CA THR A 133 4.07 -15.30 2.18
C THR A 133 4.74 -15.42 0.81
N LEU A 134 6.03 -15.75 0.78
CA LEU A 134 6.77 -15.89 -0.46
C LEU A 134 6.29 -17.09 -1.30
N GLN A 135 5.96 -18.21 -0.65
CA GLN A 135 5.41 -19.39 -1.32
C GLN A 135 4.04 -19.10 -1.95
N LYS A 136 3.15 -18.39 -1.21
CA LYS A 136 1.87 -17.92 -1.77
C LYS A 136 2.10 -17.04 -3.00
N ALA A 137 3.00 -16.08 -2.88
CA ALA A 137 3.24 -15.06 -3.91
C ALA A 137 3.74 -15.60 -5.25
N ILE A 138 4.42 -16.75 -5.25
CA ILE A 138 4.88 -17.40 -6.49
C ILE A 138 4.00 -18.58 -6.94
N ASP A 139 3.04 -19.01 -6.13
CA ASP A 139 2.13 -20.09 -6.47
C ASP A 139 1.10 -19.61 -7.51
N PRO A 140 1.07 -20.20 -8.72
CA PRO A 140 0.18 -19.75 -9.79
C PRO A 140 -1.31 -19.94 -9.47
N GLN A 141 -1.66 -20.64 -8.39
CA GLN A 141 -3.04 -20.89 -7.96
C GLN A 141 -3.47 -20.01 -6.79
N LYS A 142 -2.51 -19.48 -5.99
CA LYS A 142 -2.76 -18.81 -4.71
C LYS A 142 -2.37 -17.34 -4.69
N ARG A 143 -1.50 -16.88 -5.59
CA ARG A 143 -1.08 -15.49 -5.67
C ARG A 143 -2.28 -14.57 -5.95
N ASP A 144 -2.21 -13.35 -5.50
CA ASP A 144 -3.33 -12.40 -5.55
C ASP A 144 -3.83 -12.16 -6.98
N GLU A 145 -2.94 -12.12 -7.98
CA GLU A 145 -3.32 -12.00 -9.39
C GLU A 145 -4.20 -13.18 -9.87
N ALA A 146 -3.88 -14.40 -9.45
CA ALA A 146 -4.69 -15.58 -9.77
C ALA A 146 -6.02 -15.59 -9.02
N THR A 147 -6.03 -15.16 -7.76
CA THR A 147 -7.24 -15.02 -6.94
C THR A 147 -8.15 -13.94 -7.54
N LEU A 148 -7.60 -12.82 -8.02
CA LEU A 148 -8.38 -11.80 -8.72
C LEU A 148 -9.04 -12.34 -10.00
N LYS A 149 -8.35 -13.18 -10.76
CA LYS A 149 -8.96 -13.85 -11.92
C LYS A 149 -10.15 -14.73 -11.54
N LYS A 150 -10.01 -15.52 -10.45
CA LYS A 150 -11.12 -16.34 -9.93
C LYS A 150 -12.30 -15.46 -9.49
N TYR A 151 -12.02 -14.35 -8.80
CA TYR A 151 -13.03 -13.38 -8.40
C TYR A 151 -13.80 -12.82 -9.61
N LEU A 152 -13.10 -12.42 -10.67
CA LEU A 152 -13.71 -11.92 -11.91
C LEU A 152 -14.55 -13.00 -12.63
N GLN A 153 -14.29 -14.28 -12.35
CA GLN A 153 -15.07 -15.42 -12.84
C GLN A 153 -16.24 -15.80 -11.91
N GLY A 154 -16.43 -15.07 -10.82
CA GLY A 154 -17.58 -15.27 -9.92
C GLY A 154 -17.26 -15.86 -8.55
N ALA A 155 -16.01 -16.20 -8.24
CA ALA A 155 -15.64 -16.64 -6.88
C ALA A 155 -15.84 -15.52 -5.86
N ARG A 156 -16.36 -15.87 -4.66
CA ARG A 156 -16.73 -14.89 -3.62
C ARG A 156 -16.36 -15.36 -2.22
N GLU A 157 -15.18 -15.97 -2.08
CA GLU A 157 -14.68 -16.40 -0.77
C GLU A 157 -14.29 -15.18 0.07
N PHE A 158 -14.92 -15.02 1.24
CA PHE A 158 -14.80 -13.80 2.07
C PHE A 158 -13.34 -13.50 2.44
N ASN A 159 -12.57 -14.49 2.89
CA ASN A 159 -11.16 -14.29 3.26
C ASN A 159 -10.28 -13.94 2.06
N GLU A 160 -10.54 -14.53 0.89
CA GLU A 160 -9.84 -14.19 -0.34
C GLU A 160 -10.15 -12.75 -0.77
N MET A 161 -11.41 -12.31 -0.63
CA MET A 161 -11.81 -10.93 -0.96
C MET A 161 -11.10 -9.89 -0.07
N ILE A 162 -10.79 -10.19 1.21
CA ILE A 162 -9.99 -9.30 2.06
C ILE A 162 -8.58 -9.11 1.47
N GLY A 163 -7.92 -10.19 1.08
CA GLY A 163 -6.63 -10.16 0.40
C GLY A 163 -6.68 -9.35 -0.89
N LEU A 164 -7.71 -9.59 -1.71
CA LEU A 164 -7.93 -8.88 -2.97
C LEU A 164 -8.21 -7.39 -2.78
N ALA A 165 -8.94 -6.99 -1.74
CA ALA A 165 -9.17 -5.58 -1.41
C ALA A 165 -7.83 -4.86 -1.11
N ASN A 166 -6.91 -5.54 -0.41
CA ASN A 166 -5.56 -5.01 -0.20
C ASN A 166 -4.75 -4.99 -1.51
N PHE A 167 -4.74 -6.07 -2.27
CA PHE A 167 -4.01 -6.17 -3.53
C PHE A 167 -4.48 -5.12 -4.55
N THR A 168 -5.79 -4.96 -4.75
CA THR A 168 -6.34 -3.97 -5.68
C THR A 168 -6.08 -2.53 -5.25
N ARG A 169 -6.05 -2.26 -3.93
CA ARG A 169 -5.58 -0.97 -3.41
C ARG A 169 -4.11 -0.73 -3.74
N MET A 170 -3.25 -1.72 -3.53
CA MET A 170 -1.81 -1.60 -3.74
C MET A 170 -1.43 -1.59 -5.23
N THR A 171 -2.25 -2.16 -6.10
CA THR A 171 -2.09 -2.08 -7.56
C THR A 171 -2.82 -0.90 -8.19
N LEU A 172 -3.37 0.01 -7.38
CA LEU A 172 -4.13 1.19 -7.82
C LEU A 172 -5.34 0.85 -8.71
N ASP A 173 -5.84 -0.37 -8.61
CA ASP A 173 -7.09 -0.78 -9.28
C ASP A 173 -8.29 -0.37 -8.42
N THR A 174 -8.59 0.93 -8.46
CA THR A 174 -9.64 1.53 -7.62
C THR A 174 -11.04 1.01 -7.97
N VAL A 175 -11.28 0.61 -9.21
CA VAL A 175 -12.58 0.10 -9.64
C VAL A 175 -12.86 -1.24 -8.97
N GLN A 176 -11.94 -2.18 -9.10
CA GLN A 176 -12.07 -3.49 -8.47
C GLN A 176 -12.03 -3.40 -6.94
N ASN A 177 -11.17 -2.53 -6.38
CA ASN A 177 -11.14 -2.31 -4.93
C ASN A 177 -12.51 -1.91 -4.38
N ILE A 178 -13.15 -0.91 -4.98
CA ILE A 178 -14.45 -0.40 -4.52
C ILE A 178 -15.52 -1.49 -4.59
N GLU A 179 -15.57 -2.25 -5.70
CA GLU A 179 -16.50 -3.35 -5.87
C GLU A 179 -16.29 -4.45 -4.81
N ILE A 180 -15.04 -4.89 -4.60
CA ILE A 180 -14.69 -5.91 -3.62
C ILE A 180 -15.04 -5.45 -2.20
N VAL A 181 -14.67 -4.21 -1.83
CA VAL A 181 -14.96 -3.67 -0.49
C VAL A 181 -16.46 -3.47 -0.27
N GLN A 182 -17.23 -3.15 -1.32
CA GLN A 182 -18.69 -3.10 -1.25
C GLN A 182 -19.26 -4.48 -0.92
N GLN A 183 -18.84 -5.52 -1.63
CA GLN A 183 -19.29 -6.89 -1.40
C GLN A 183 -18.85 -7.43 -0.04
N LEU A 184 -17.65 -7.08 0.44
CA LEU A 184 -17.20 -7.39 1.80
C LEU A 184 -18.09 -6.75 2.86
N ALA A 185 -18.48 -5.49 2.68
CA ALA A 185 -19.38 -4.80 3.61
C ALA A 185 -20.79 -5.41 3.62
N GLU A 186 -21.30 -5.81 2.46
CA GLU A 186 -22.60 -6.47 2.35
C GLU A 186 -22.60 -7.88 2.96
N ALA A 187 -21.49 -8.62 2.79
CA ALA A 187 -21.33 -9.97 3.36
C ALA A 187 -21.03 -9.97 4.86
N LEU A 188 -20.47 -8.86 5.40
CA LEU A 188 -20.16 -8.74 6.81
C LEU A 188 -21.46 -8.49 7.60
N PRO A 189 -21.82 -9.33 8.60
CA PRO A 189 -22.97 -9.08 9.46
C PRO A 189 -22.88 -7.72 10.16
N LYS A 190 -24.00 -7.00 10.28
CA LYS A 190 -24.01 -5.63 10.83
C LYS A 190 -23.52 -5.55 12.28
N ASP A 191 -23.71 -6.60 13.07
CA ASP A 191 -23.16 -6.73 14.43
C ASP A 191 -21.63 -6.85 14.45
N LYS A 192 -21.02 -7.11 13.31
CA LYS A 192 -19.56 -7.16 13.14
C LYS A 192 -18.93 -5.85 12.63
N TYR A 193 -19.72 -4.84 12.31
CA TYR A 193 -19.22 -3.57 11.79
C TYR A 193 -18.29 -2.85 12.77
N GLU A 194 -18.59 -2.90 14.09
CA GLU A 194 -17.78 -2.26 15.13
C GLU A 194 -16.64 -3.17 15.66
N THR A 195 -16.46 -4.35 15.09
CA THR A 195 -15.34 -5.24 15.46
C THR A 195 -14.03 -4.77 14.83
N GLU A 196 -12.91 -5.37 15.28
CA GLU A 196 -11.59 -5.13 14.71
C GLU A 196 -11.56 -5.37 13.19
N LEU A 197 -12.23 -6.43 12.71
CA LEU A 197 -12.32 -6.73 11.28
C LEU A 197 -13.03 -5.61 10.51
N GLY A 198 -14.21 -5.17 10.98
CA GLY A 198 -14.94 -4.07 10.35
C GLY A 198 -14.11 -2.78 10.29
N PHE A 199 -13.42 -2.44 11.38
CA PHE A 199 -12.55 -1.28 11.41
C PHE A 199 -11.30 -1.45 10.54
N LEU A 200 -10.73 -2.66 10.46
CA LEU A 200 -9.60 -2.97 9.58
C LEU A 200 -9.97 -2.77 8.10
N LEU A 201 -11.15 -3.19 7.67
CA LEU A 201 -11.63 -2.96 6.30
C LEU A 201 -11.68 -1.46 5.97
N ILE A 202 -12.19 -0.63 6.88
CA ILE A 202 -12.21 0.83 6.68
C ILE A 202 -10.80 1.39 6.61
N ARG A 203 -9.96 1.08 7.60
CA ARG A 203 -8.64 1.68 7.77
C ARG A 203 -7.63 1.25 6.72
N LYS A 204 -7.67 -0.04 6.30
CA LYS A 204 -6.60 -0.63 5.49
C LYS A 204 -6.92 -0.74 4.01
N VAL A 205 -8.20 -0.93 3.64
CA VAL A 205 -8.50 -1.26 2.23
C VAL A 205 -9.55 -0.38 1.57
N MET A 206 -10.39 0.33 2.32
CA MET A 206 -11.47 1.14 1.76
C MET A 206 -10.94 2.40 1.07
N LEU A 207 -11.34 2.63 -0.18
CA LEU A 207 -10.97 3.79 -0.98
C LEU A 207 -12.15 4.72 -1.32
N ASP A 208 -13.38 4.29 -1.05
CA ASP A 208 -14.59 5.08 -1.35
C ASP A 208 -15.54 5.07 -0.17
N ASN A 209 -16.07 6.25 0.19
CA ASN A 209 -16.98 6.40 1.31
C ASN A 209 -18.43 6.04 0.98
N ASN A 210 -18.79 5.72 -0.27
CA ASN A 210 -20.12 5.23 -0.63
C ASN A 210 -20.21 3.72 -0.35
N ASN A 211 -20.33 3.40 0.94
CA ASN A 211 -20.24 2.02 1.42
C ASN A 211 -21.04 1.92 2.73
N PRO A 212 -21.90 0.90 2.92
CA PRO A 212 -22.74 0.78 4.12
C PRO A 212 -21.93 0.66 5.42
N LEU A 213 -20.73 0.03 5.36
CA LEU A 213 -19.83 -0.03 6.50
C LEU A 213 -19.28 1.34 6.85
N PHE A 214 -18.95 2.18 5.83
CA PHE A 214 -18.48 3.54 6.07
C PHE A 214 -19.60 4.44 6.62
N ASP A 215 -20.81 4.31 6.11
CA ASP A 215 -21.97 5.06 6.61
C ASP A 215 -22.25 4.73 8.09
N HIS A 216 -22.16 3.46 8.46
CA HIS A 216 -22.24 3.07 9.87
C HIS A 216 -21.09 3.68 10.68
N PHE A 217 -19.87 3.58 10.20
CA PHE A 217 -18.66 4.06 10.88
C PHE A 217 -18.71 5.56 11.17
N ILE A 218 -19.02 6.39 10.15
CA ILE A 218 -19.01 7.85 10.30
C ILE A 218 -20.11 8.37 11.25
N ASN A 219 -21.21 7.62 11.39
CA ASN A 219 -22.29 7.94 12.30
C ASN A 219 -22.10 7.38 13.72
N ASN A 220 -21.15 6.44 13.91
CA ASN A 220 -20.91 5.77 15.21
C ASN A 220 -19.45 5.92 15.68
N LEU A 221 -18.74 6.99 15.33
CA LEU A 221 -17.33 7.22 15.67
C LEU A 221 -17.02 7.04 17.17
N ALA A 222 -17.97 7.40 18.05
CA ALA A 222 -17.81 7.25 19.50
C ALA A 222 -17.64 5.78 19.91
N ASN A 223 -18.33 4.84 19.24
CA ASN A 223 -18.21 3.41 19.54
C ASN A 223 -16.83 2.88 19.12
N TYR A 224 -16.35 3.26 17.94
CA TYR A 224 -15.02 2.85 17.48
C TYR A 224 -13.88 3.39 18.36
N ARG A 225 -14.07 4.58 18.99
CA ARG A 225 -13.10 5.17 19.93
C ARG A 225 -13.04 4.46 21.28
N LYS A 226 -13.99 3.57 21.61
CA LYS A 226 -13.93 2.75 22.82
C LYS A 226 -12.82 1.69 22.75
N SER A 227 -12.55 1.18 21.54
CA SER A 227 -11.60 0.10 21.31
C SER A 227 -10.37 0.52 20.50
N ASN A 228 -10.34 1.75 19.98
CA ASN A 228 -9.29 2.24 19.12
C ASN A 228 -8.88 3.66 19.54
N ASP A 229 -7.63 4.01 19.29
CA ASP A 229 -7.15 5.37 19.49
C ASP A 229 -7.92 6.39 18.64
N SER A 230 -8.28 7.53 19.26
CA SER A 230 -9.08 8.58 18.63
C SER A 230 -8.43 9.18 17.39
N VAL A 231 -7.10 9.29 17.36
CA VAL A 231 -6.36 9.80 16.20
C VAL A 231 -6.47 8.80 15.05
N THR A 232 -6.30 7.52 15.34
CA THR A 232 -6.43 6.42 14.35
C THR A 232 -7.83 6.37 13.75
N VAL A 233 -8.89 6.49 14.58
CA VAL A 233 -10.28 6.53 14.11
C VAL A 233 -10.53 7.72 13.19
N ARG A 234 -10.06 8.92 13.58
CA ARG A 234 -10.18 10.13 12.76
C ARG A 234 -9.43 9.97 11.43
N GLN A 235 -8.19 9.48 11.47
CA GLN A 235 -7.38 9.27 10.26
C GLN A 235 -8.00 8.26 9.30
N ALA A 236 -8.59 7.18 9.80
CA ALA A 236 -9.29 6.21 8.97
C ALA A 236 -10.44 6.86 8.20
N ALA A 237 -11.28 7.68 8.88
CA ALA A 237 -12.35 8.42 8.24
C ALA A 237 -11.80 9.44 7.21
N GLU A 238 -10.85 10.26 7.62
CA GLU A 238 -10.26 11.29 6.76
C GLU A 238 -9.61 10.66 5.51
N ASN A 239 -8.84 9.59 5.66
CA ASN A 239 -8.21 8.90 4.54
C ASN A 239 -9.23 8.38 3.51
N THR A 240 -10.33 7.77 3.95
CA THR A 240 -11.38 7.29 3.05
C THR A 240 -12.08 8.44 2.33
N LEU A 241 -12.45 9.51 3.06
CA LEU A 241 -13.07 10.70 2.48
C LEU A 241 -12.16 11.39 1.47
N MET A 242 -10.87 11.55 1.79
CA MET A 242 -9.90 12.16 0.90
C MET A 242 -9.59 11.28 -0.32
N SER A 243 -9.50 9.96 -0.14
CA SER A 243 -9.39 9.01 -1.25
C SER A 243 -10.54 9.14 -2.24
N THR A 244 -11.77 9.28 -1.72
CA THR A 244 -12.98 9.51 -2.52
C THR A 244 -12.91 10.85 -3.25
N LEU A 245 -12.59 11.92 -2.53
CA LEU A 245 -12.56 13.29 -3.03
C LEU A 245 -11.51 13.49 -4.15
N PHE A 246 -10.34 12.86 -4.02
CA PHE A 246 -9.26 12.96 -5.00
C PHE A 246 -9.25 11.82 -6.04
N SER A 247 -10.29 10.99 -6.06
CA SER A 247 -10.42 9.96 -7.09
C SER A 247 -10.64 10.58 -8.48
N SER A 248 -10.18 9.91 -9.52
CA SER A 248 -10.45 10.33 -10.91
C SER A 248 -11.95 10.39 -11.26
N ARG A 249 -12.80 9.71 -10.47
CA ARG A 249 -14.26 9.70 -10.64
C ARG A 249 -14.93 10.92 -10.02
N ALA A 250 -14.26 11.62 -9.09
CA ALA A 250 -14.84 12.68 -8.29
C ALA A 250 -15.39 13.84 -9.15
N ARG A 251 -14.76 14.12 -10.30
CA ARG A 251 -15.25 15.13 -11.27
C ARG A 251 -16.66 14.86 -11.82
N LYS A 252 -17.16 13.64 -11.70
CA LYS A 252 -18.51 13.24 -12.11
C LYS A 252 -19.49 13.11 -10.94
N PHE A 253 -19.10 13.52 -9.74
CA PHE A 253 -19.96 13.43 -8.59
C PHE A 253 -21.12 14.44 -8.66
N SER A 254 -22.28 14.00 -8.17
CA SER A 254 -23.42 14.88 -7.97
C SER A 254 -23.17 15.83 -6.79
N PRO A 255 -23.88 16.96 -6.71
CA PRO A 255 -23.83 17.84 -5.54
C PRO A 255 -24.10 17.11 -4.22
N ASP A 256 -25.07 16.18 -4.20
CA ASP A 256 -25.42 15.39 -3.02
C ASP A 256 -24.26 14.48 -2.58
N ARG A 257 -23.54 13.92 -3.55
CA ARG A 257 -22.34 13.11 -3.26
C ARG A 257 -21.24 13.93 -2.60
N ILE A 258 -21.03 15.17 -3.05
CA ILE A 258 -20.07 16.11 -2.46
C ILE A 258 -20.53 16.56 -1.09
N ALA A 259 -21.83 16.84 -0.92
CA ALA A 259 -22.41 17.17 0.37
C ALA A 259 -22.21 16.04 1.41
N GLY A 260 -22.37 14.79 1.00
CA GLY A 260 -22.08 13.63 1.85
C GLY A 260 -20.61 13.55 2.29
N ILE A 261 -19.65 13.87 1.40
CA ILE A 261 -18.22 13.94 1.75
C ILE A 261 -17.98 15.09 2.76
N LYS A 262 -18.53 16.29 2.52
CA LYS A 262 -18.43 17.42 3.43
C LYS A 262 -19.02 17.10 4.82
N TYR A 263 -20.17 16.45 4.85
CA TYR A 263 -20.78 15.97 6.11
C TYR A 263 -19.83 15.02 6.86
N GLY A 264 -19.23 14.06 6.17
CA GLY A 264 -18.24 13.17 6.77
C GLY A 264 -17.03 13.92 7.35
N LEU A 265 -16.49 14.91 6.63
CA LEU A 265 -15.40 15.77 7.11
C LEU A 265 -15.80 16.59 8.36
N GLN A 266 -17.04 17.08 8.41
CA GLN A 266 -17.59 17.79 9.58
C GLN A 266 -17.69 16.83 10.79
N LYS A 267 -18.16 15.60 10.59
CA LYS A 267 -18.28 14.58 11.66
C LYS A 267 -16.94 14.25 12.33
N ILE A 268 -15.84 14.35 11.61
CA ILE A 268 -14.50 14.16 12.18
C ILE A 268 -13.87 15.44 12.75
N GLY A 269 -14.65 16.52 12.84
CA GLY A 269 -14.29 17.76 13.52
C GLY A 269 -13.53 18.78 12.67
N LEU A 270 -13.63 18.74 11.35
CA LEU A 270 -13.09 19.80 10.50
C LEU A 270 -14.02 21.02 10.52
N THR A 271 -13.43 22.22 10.54
CA THR A 271 -14.15 23.47 10.39
C THR A 271 -14.60 23.69 8.94
N ASP A 272 -15.59 24.55 8.73
CA ASP A 272 -16.09 24.88 7.38
C ASP A 272 -14.96 25.38 6.47
N ALA A 273 -14.04 26.21 6.98
CA ALA A 273 -12.88 26.67 6.24
C ALA A 273 -11.94 25.52 5.83
N GLN A 274 -11.72 24.55 6.73
CA GLN A 274 -10.91 23.38 6.43
C GLN A 274 -11.58 22.47 5.40
N ILE A 275 -12.90 22.34 5.46
CA ILE A 275 -13.70 21.57 4.49
C ILE A 275 -13.67 22.25 3.12
N ALA A 276 -13.90 23.58 3.10
CA ALA A 276 -13.81 24.37 1.87
C ALA A 276 -12.44 24.21 1.19
N ASN A 277 -11.35 24.33 1.96
CA ASN A 277 -10.00 24.14 1.45
C ASN A 277 -9.77 22.76 0.79
N ARG A 278 -10.37 21.70 1.31
CA ARG A 278 -10.25 20.36 0.71
C ARG A 278 -11.10 20.17 -0.54
N CYS A 279 -12.25 20.83 -0.61
CA CYS A 279 -13.23 20.61 -1.68
C CYS A 279 -13.14 21.58 -2.84
N ILE A 280 -12.57 22.79 -2.64
CA ILE A 280 -12.61 23.90 -3.61
C ILE A 280 -12.10 23.49 -5.00
N VAL A 281 -10.97 22.78 -5.06
CA VAL A 281 -10.37 22.39 -6.35
C VAL A 281 -11.31 21.46 -7.12
N LEU A 282 -11.88 20.47 -6.45
CA LEU A 282 -12.81 19.56 -7.10
C LEU A 282 -14.07 20.27 -7.58
N GLU A 283 -14.66 21.12 -6.74
CA GLU A 283 -15.89 21.85 -7.09
C GLU A 283 -15.68 22.80 -8.27
N VAL A 284 -14.53 23.50 -8.32
CA VAL A 284 -14.14 24.32 -9.47
C VAL A 284 -13.96 23.48 -10.73
N LEU A 285 -13.31 22.31 -10.63
CA LEU A 285 -13.14 21.42 -11.78
C LEU A 285 -14.47 20.87 -12.29
N ILE A 286 -15.43 20.60 -11.40
CA ILE A 286 -16.78 20.16 -11.80
C ILE A 286 -17.55 21.29 -12.52
N ASP A 287 -17.44 22.53 -12.00
CA ASP A 287 -18.09 23.69 -12.64
C ASP A 287 -17.50 23.91 -14.04
N LEU A 288 -16.18 23.82 -14.20
CA LEU A 288 -15.48 23.93 -15.49
C LEU A 288 -15.86 22.81 -16.46
N ASP A 289 -15.99 21.56 -15.98
CA ASP A 289 -16.43 20.43 -16.83
C ASP A 289 -17.87 20.58 -17.34
N LYS A 290 -18.66 21.47 -16.72
CA LYS A 290 -20.02 21.82 -17.12
C LYS A 290 -20.10 23.14 -17.91
N ASP A 291 -18.96 23.68 -18.32
CA ASP A 291 -18.85 24.99 -19.00
C ASP A 291 -19.42 26.17 -18.17
N GLN A 292 -19.42 26.03 -16.82
CA GLN A 292 -19.97 27.04 -15.89
C GLN A 292 -18.86 27.97 -15.38
N LEU A 293 -18.20 28.70 -16.26
CA LEU A 293 -17.05 29.56 -15.96
C LEU A 293 -17.35 30.62 -14.89
N ASP A 294 -18.52 31.27 -14.96
CA ASP A 294 -18.92 32.29 -14.00
C ASP A 294 -19.11 31.69 -12.58
N VAL A 295 -19.69 30.48 -12.49
CA VAL A 295 -19.86 29.76 -11.22
C VAL A 295 -18.50 29.40 -10.63
N ALA A 296 -17.61 28.83 -11.43
CA ALA A 296 -16.23 28.51 -11.02
C ALA A 296 -15.50 29.75 -10.52
N THR A 297 -15.59 30.88 -11.26
CA THR A 297 -14.95 32.14 -10.89
C THR A 297 -15.50 32.68 -9.57
N ASN A 298 -16.82 32.68 -9.39
CA ASN A 298 -17.45 33.19 -8.16
C ASN A 298 -17.10 32.28 -6.97
N ARG A 299 -17.02 30.96 -7.15
CA ARG A 299 -16.58 30.03 -6.12
C ARG A 299 -15.15 30.34 -5.65
N ILE A 300 -14.22 30.58 -6.57
CA ILE A 300 -12.85 30.96 -6.25
C ILE A 300 -12.81 32.29 -5.48
N LYS A 301 -13.53 33.32 -5.97
CA LYS A 301 -13.59 34.64 -5.30
C LYS A 301 -14.10 34.49 -3.86
N SER A 302 -15.20 33.77 -3.66
CA SER A 302 -15.78 33.57 -2.32
C SER A 302 -14.88 32.74 -1.38
N TYR A 303 -14.01 31.90 -1.92
CA TYR A 303 -13.05 31.17 -1.12
C TYR A 303 -11.90 32.02 -0.58
N TYR A 304 -11.50 33.08 -1.32
CA TYR A 304 -10.37 33.97 -0.94
C TYR A 304 -10.82 35.29 -0.23
N GLN A 305 -12.12 35.47 -0.05
CA GLN A 305 -12.68 36.54 0.79
C GLN A 305 -12.88 36.09 2.23
#